data_b56db4525971ebf90d41e7cdaa0fa6d4
#
_entry.id   b56db4525971ebf90d41e7cdaa0fa6d4
#
_cell.length_a   1.000
_cell.length_b   1.000
_cell.length_c   1.000
_cell.angle_alpha   90.00
_cell.angle_beta   90.00
_cell.angle_gamma   90.00
#
_symmetry.space_group_name_H-M   'P 1'
#
loop_
_entity.id
_entity.type
_entity.pdbx_description
1 polymer ?
#
loop_
_entity_poly.entity_id
_entity_poly.type
_entity_poly.pdbx_seq_one_letter_code
_entity_poly.pdbx_strand_id
1 'polypeptide(L)'
;MFKKLVHLSNSFMRTPPLAPSISPTPSARRVGAGKAVQERRDRRTDILLAAEKLFAQHGYHAVSLRQIAGEAGVPLALVGYYFGAKNELFHAIFERWQPTIEARLALLREAVSATREQPSALPRIVSAFVEPVLHMRASPEGESYALLVSRELSYARDEADRVLRDFFDPLAHAFIDALHTARPEVSRAQAAWSYQFALGALLHHISDRRVERLSHGANTPNDAAAAPLLVHFITAGIDAALQTQTTSRSSS
;
A
#
# COMPACT_ATOMS: atom_id res chain seq x y z
N MET A 1 23.84 50.38 -11.28
CA MET A 1 23.90 51.82 -11.40
C MET A 1 23.14 52.43 -10.24
N PHE A 2 23.87 53.25 -9.42
CA PHE A 2 23.47 54.18 -8.32
C PHE A 2 22.77 53.54 -7.09
N LYS A 3 23.42 53.38 -5.92
CA LYS A 3 24.14 54.25 -4.94
C LYS A 3 23.35 55.47 -4.46
N LYS A 4 23.08 55.52 -3.15
CA LYS A 4 23.45 56.45 -2.06
C LYS A 4 22.35 56.48 -1.01
N LEU A 5 22.60 56.09 0.24
CA LEU A 5 23.18 56.83 1.36
C LEU A 5 22.45 58.15 1.70
N VAL A 6 21.95 58.28 2.93
CA VAL A 6 22.22 59.39 3.84
C VAL A 6 21.87 59.01 5.30
N HIS A 7 22.76 59.36 6.16
CA HIS A 7 22.83 59.38 7.62
C HIS A 7 22.03 60.50 8.30
N LEU A 8 21.88 60.36 9.63
CA LEU A 8 21.81 61.34 10.74
C LEU A 8 20.52 61.12 11.55
N SER A 9 20.43 61.18 12.86
CA SER A 9 21.27 61.44 13.98
C SER A 9 20.41 61.30 15.25
N ASN A 10 21.00 60.65 16.24
CA ASN A 10 20.93 60.90 17.67
C ASN A 10 19.79 61.73 18.29
N SER A 11 19.05 61.14 19.25
CA SER A 11 18.78 61.86 20.50
C SER A 11 18.40 60.89 21.63
N PHE A 12 19.05 61.04 22.74
CA PHE A 12 18.94 60.37 24.03
C PHE A 12 17.52 60.43 24.60
N MET A 13 16.96 59.28 25.03
CA MET A 13 16.07 59.20 26.20
C MET A 13 16.37 57.95 26.97
N ARG A 14 16.86 58.12 28.19
CA ARG A 14 17.05 57.09 29.20
C ARG A 14 15.70 56.58 29.69
N THR A 15 15.42 55.29 29.47
CA THR A 15 14.36 54.57 30.15
C THR A 15 14.98 53.70 31.29
N PRO A 16 14.29 53.58 32.45
CA PRO A 16 14.82 52.84 33.60
C PRO A 16 14.87 51.33 33.33
N PRO A 17 15.70 50.54 34.09
CA PRO A 17 15.85 49.11 33.89
C PRO A 17 14.57 48.38 34.24
N LEU A 18 14.03 47.63 33.29
CA LEU A 18 12.97 46.63 33.50
C LEU A 18 13.52 45.48 34.30
N ALA A 19 12.79 45.07 35.32
CA ALA A 19 13.05 43.91 36.15
C ALA A 19 13.13 42.63 35.26
N PRO A 20 13.95 41.62 35.66
CA PRO A 20 14.09 40.39 34.89
C PRO A 20 12.72 39.66 34.81
N SER A 21 12.19 39.52 33.61
CA SER A 21 11.05 38.64 33.34
C SER A 21 11.49 37.21 33.59
N ILE A 22 10.94 36.60 34.62
CA ILE A 22 11.05 35.16 34.85
C ILE A 22 10.24 34.48 33.74
N SER A 23 10.93 34.00 32.71
CA SER A 23 10.33 33.09 31.75
C SER A 23 9.90 31.81 32.46
N PRO A 24 8.67 31.33 32.33
CA PRO A 24 8.29 30.07 32.94
C PRO A 24 9.11 28.95 32.26
N THR A 25 9.90 28.27 33.02
CA THR A 25 10.62 27.04 32.62
C THR A 25 9.59 26.05 32.09
N PRO A 26 9.75 25.49 30.89
CA PRO A 26 8.83 24.49 30.38
C PRO A 26 8.83 23.31 31.35
N SER A 27 7.63 23.01 31.88
CA SER A 27 7.43 21.97 32.90
C SER A 27 8.00 20.64 32.42
N ALA A 28 8.94 20.09 33.17
CA ALA A 28 9.56 18.78 32.97
C ALA A 28 8.51 17.65 32.76
N ARG A 29 7.29 17.86 33.24
CA ARG A 29 6.14 16.97 33.10
C ARG A 29 5.63 16.87 31.65
N ARG A 30 5.74 17.94 30.81
CA ARG A 30 5.35 17.91 29.38
C ARG A 30 6.36 17.17 28.53
N VAL A 31 7.65 17.27 28.82
CA VAL A 31 8.73 16.58 28.09
C VAL A 31 8.65 15.08 28.35
N GLY A 32 8.40 14.65 29.58
CA GLY A 32 8.22 13.23 29.93
C GLY A 32 6.98 12.58 29.28
N ALA A 33 5.87 13.32 29.18
CA ALA A 33 4.66 12.83 28.53
C ALA A 33 4.87 12.62 27.03
N GLY A 34 5.56 13.52 26.32
CA GLY A 34 5.89 13.39 24.91
C GLY A 34 6.78 12.18 24.64
N LYS A 35 7.81 11.96 25.45
CA LYS A 35 8.71 10.81 25.34
C LYS A 35 7.98 9.48 25.58
N ALA A 36 7.12 9.40 26.59
CA ALA A 36 6.33 8.21 26.89
C ALA A 36 5.30 7.90 25.79
N VAL A 37 4.72 8.90 25.13
CA VAL A 37 3.81 8.71 23.97
C VAL A 37 4.60 8.21 22.76
N GLN A 38 5.79 8.75 22.51
CA GLN A 38 6.66 8.30 21.41
C GLN A 38 7.10 6.84 21.63
N GLU A 39 7.61 6.50 22.82
CA GLU A 39 7.98 5.13 23.16
C GLU A 39 6.82 4.12 23.02
N ARG A 40 5.58 4.53 23.31
CA ARG A 40 4.39 3.69 23.10
C ARG A 40 4.08 3.50 21.63
N ARG A 41 4.22 4.56 20.81
CA ARG A 41 4.04 4.48 19.36
C ARG A 41 5.08 3.55 18.73
N ASP A 42 6.33 3.67 19.15
CA ASP A 42 7.42 2.86 18.64
C ASP A 42 7.16 1.37 18.92
N ARG A 43 6.80 1.01 20.17
CA ARG A 43 6.50 -0.38 20.55
C ARG A 43 5.28 -0.96 19.82
N ARG A 44 4.22 -0.17 19.60
CA ARG A 44 3.07 -0.60 18.81
C ARG A 44 3.47 -0.89 17.37
N THR A 45 4.30 -0.04 16.80
CA THR A 45 4.83 -0.20 15.44
C THR A 45 5.75 -1.42 15.35
N ASP A 46 6.64 -1.62 16.31
CA ASP A 46 7.54 -2.78 16.36
C ASP A 46 6.77 -4.09 16.38
N ILE A 47 5.68 -4.17 17.15
CA ILE A 47 4.81 -5.36 17.18
C ILE A 47 4.15 -5.59 15.81
N LEU A 48 3.64 -4.52 15.15
CA LEU A 48 3.03 -4.64 13.81
C LEU A 48 4.04 -5.13 12.78
N LEU A 49 5.24 -4.57 12.74
CA LEU A 49 6.29 -4.96 11.80
C LEU A 49 6.75 -6.40 12.04
N ALA A 50 6.92 -6.81 13.30
CA ALA A 50 7.25 -8.18 13.65
C ALA A 50 6.16 -9.16 13.22
N ALA A 51 4.89 -8.82 13.45
CA ALA A 51 3.74 -9.62 13.05
C ALA A 51 3.65 -9.74 11.52
N GLU A 52 3.75 -8.64 10.79
CA GLU A 52 3.72 -8.59 9.33
C GLU A 52 4.81 -9.49 8.73
N LYS A 53 6.05 -9.37 9.21
CA LYS A 53 7.18 -10.20 8.78
C LYS A 53 6.93 -11.68 9.03
N LEU A 54 6.54 -12.05 10.25
CA LEU A 54 6.31 -13.45 10.61
C LEU A 54 5.13 -14.06 9.86
N PHE A 55 4.02 -13.34 9.71
CA PHE A 55 2.87 -13.82 8.94
C PHE A 55 3.21 -13.97 7.45
N ALA A 56 3.97 -13.04 6.86
CA ALA A 56 4.43 -13.16 5.49
C ALA A 56 5.29 -14.42 5.28
N GLN A 57 6.18 -14.73 6.21
CA GLN A 57 7.10 -15.86 6.12
C GLN A 57 6.43 -17.21 6.41
N HIS A 58 5.59 -17.27 7.43
CA HIS A 58 5.10 -18.56 7.98
C HIS A 58 3.59 -18.74 7.82
N GLY A 59 2.84 -17.68 7.50
CA GLY A 59 1.38 -17.68 7.44
C GLY A 59 0.73 -17.47 8.80
N TYR A 60 -0.53 -17.01 8.77
CA TYR A 60 -1.28 -16.66 9.97
C TYR A 60 -1.31 -17.78 11.01
N HIS A 61 -1.66 -19.02 10.63
CA HIS A 61 -1.88 -20.12 11.58
C HIS A 61 -0.61 -20.58 12.29
N ALA A 62 0.55 -20.57 11.62
CA ALA A 62 1.81 -21.07 12.16
C ALA A 62 2.48 -20.11 13.17
N VAL A 63 2.03 -18.85 13.25
CA VAL A 63 2.62 -17.82 14.10
C VAL A 63 1.81 -17.62 15.37
N SER A 64 2.47 -17.58 16.53
CA SER A 64 1.87 -17.29 17.83
C SER A 64 2.18 -15.87 18.29
N LEU A 65 1.33 -15.29 19.16
CA LEU A 65 1.60 -13.98 19.79
C LEU A 65 2.91 -13.96 20.58
N ARG A 66 3.34 -15.11 21.12
CA ARG A 66 4.65 -15.24 21.83
C ARG A 66 5.83 -15.06 20.88
N GLN A 67 5.77 -15.64 19.68
CA GLN A 67 6.80 -15.45 18.65
C GLN A 67 6.85 -14.00 18.18
N ILE A 68 5.68 -13.35 18.00
CA ILE A 68 5.61 -11.93 17.64
C ILE A 68 6.21 -11.05 18.74
N ALA A 69 5.89 -11.32 20.00
CA ALA A 69 6.47 -10.60 21.15
C ALA A 69 8.00 -10.75 21.20
N GLY A 70 8.51 -11.96 20.97
CA GLY A 70 9.95 -12.23 20.91
C GLY A 70 10.65 -11.50 19.76
N GLU A 71 10.08 -11.52 18.55
CA GLU A 71 10.61 -10.80 17.39
C GLU A 71 10.59 -9.27 17.58
N ALA A 72 9.55 -8.74 18.21
CA ALA A 72 9.41 -7.32 18.52
C ALA A 72 10.24 -6.86 19.72
N GLY A 73 10.86 -7.76 20.46
CA GLY A 73 11.62 -7.44 21.68
C GLY A 73 10.76 -6.88 22.82
N VAL A 74 9.47 -7.28 22.91
CA VAL A 74 8.54 -6.79 23.93
C VAL A 74 7.97 -7.92 24.78
N PRO A 75 7.52 -7.64 26.02
CA PRO A 75 6.75 -8.60 26.81
C PRO A 75 5.43 -8.99 26.11
N LEU A 76 5.04 -10.27 26.17
CA LEU A 76 3.80 -10.79 25.58
C LEU A 76 2.56 -9.98 26.01
N ALA A 77 2.52 -9.54 27.27
CA ALA A 77 1.42 -8.73 27.80
C ALA A 77 1.19 -7.42 27.02
N LEU A 78 2.24 -6.84 26.44
CA LEU A 78 2.11 -5.63 25.61
C LEU A 78 1.44 -5.91 24.27
N VAL A 79 1.65 -7.08 23.67
CA VAL A 79 0.97 -7.48 22.43
C VAL A 79 -0.55 -7.54 22.69
N GLY A 80 -0.95 -8.22 23.76
CA GLY A 80 -2.37 -8.26 24.17
C GLY A 80 -2.95 -6.90 24.54
N TYR A 81 -2.16 -6.03 25.19
CA TYR A 81 -2.58 -4.68 25.55
C TYR A 81 -2.86 -3.79 24.34
N TYR A 82 -2.01 -3.85 23.30
CA TYR A 82 -2.15 -2.98 22.10
C TYR A 82 -3.13 -3.50 21.08
N PHE A 83 -3.27 -4.83 20.95
CA PHE A 83 -4.00 -5.43 19.83
C PHE A 83 -5.06 -6.46 20.26
N GLY A 84 -5.06 -6.90 21.53
CA GLY A 84 -5.98 -7.92 21.99
C GLY A 84 -5.69 -9.29 21.37
N ALA A 85 -6.62 -9.82 20.61
CA ALA A 85 -6.52 -11.13 19.98
C ALA A 85 -5.65 -11.10 18.71
N LYS A 86 -5.17 -12.26 18.30
CA LYS A 86 -4.29 -12.43 17.13
C LYS A 86 -4.93 -11.97 15.81
N ASN A 87 -6.23 -12.19 15.65
CA ASN A 87 -7.00 -11.74 14.50
C ASN A 87 -7.10 -10.21 14.42
N GLU A 88 -7.20 -9.51 15.56
CA GLU A 88 -7.20 -8.05 15.59
C GLU A 88 -5.82 -7.48 15.25
N LEU A 89 -4.74 -8.12 15.74
CA LEU A 89 -3.39 -7.77 15.32
C LEU A 89 -3.18 -7.98 13.81
N PHE A 90 -3.71 -9.08 13.28
CA PHE A 90 -3.65 -9.38 11.85
C PHE A 90 -4.38 -8.32 11.02
N HIS A 91 -5.61 -7.96 11.40
CA HIS A 91 -6.40 -6.91 10.76
C HIS A 91 -5.70 -5.54 10.81
N ALA A 92 -5.07 -5.20 11.95
CA ALA A 92 -4.36 -3.94 12.15
C ALA A 92 -3.14 -3.77 11.20
N ILE A 93 -2.57 -4.85 10.67
CA ILE A 93 -1.54 -4.78 9.64
C ILE A 93 -2.14 -4.17 8.37
N PHE A 94 -3.30 -4.61 7.94
CA PHE A 94 -3.97 -4.11 6.73
C PHE A 94 -4.49 -2.68 6.90
N GLU A 95 -4.99 -2.33 8.10
CA GLU A 95 -5.34 -0.94 8.45
C GLU A 95 -4.14 0.01 8.26
N ARG A 96 -2.94 -0.41 8.67
CA ARG A 96 -1.72 0.39 8.48
C ARG A 96 -1.45 0.69 7.00
N TRP A 97 -1.80 -0.23 6.10
CA TRP A 97 -1.57 -0.10 4.66
C TRP A 97 -2.76 0.48 3.88
N GLN A 98 -3.86 0.80 4.58
CA GLN A 98 -5.05 1.41 3.94
C GLN A 98 -4.74 2.65 3.08
N PRO A 99 -3.83 3.59 3.46
CA PRO A 99 -3.47 4.71 2.59
C PRO A 99 -2.93 4.29 1.22
N THR A 100 -2.27 3.14 1.12
CA THR A 100 -1.78 2.59 -0.16
C THR A 100 -2.94 2.10 -1.03
N ILE A 101 -3.97 1.49 -0.42
CA ILE A 101 -5.19 1.08 -1.12
C ILE A 101 -5.94 2.31 -1.63
N GLU A 102 -6.08 3.34 -0.81
CA GLU A 102 -6.71 4.62 -1.19
C GLU A 102 -5.98 5.32 -2.33
N ALA A 103 -4.63 5.32 -2.32
CA ALA A 103 -3.81 5.85 -3.41
C ALA A 103 -4.04 5.08 -4.72
N ARG A 104 -4.15 3.76 -4.67
CA ARG A 104 -4.48 2.93 -5.85
C ARG A 104 -5.88 3.22 -6.40
N LEU A 105 -6.87 3.41 -5.54
CA LEU A 105 -8.21 3.84 -5.94
C LEU A 105 -8.21 5.24 -6.56
N ALA A 106 -7.36 6.16 -6.10
CA ALA A 106 -7.20 7.49 -6.70
C ALA A 106 -6.61 7.38 -8.12
N LEU A 107 -5.52 6.62 -8.30
CA LEU A 107 -4.94 6.37 -9.62
C LEU A 107 -5.94 5.72 -10.59
N LEU A 108 -6.75 4.80 -10.11
CA LEU A 108 -7.80 4.17 -10.92
C LEU A 108 -8.86 5.18 -11.36
N ARG A 109 -9.32 6.06 -10.45
CA ARG A 109 -10.28 7.14 -10.80
C ARG A 109 -9.71 8.09 -11.85
N GLU A 110 -8.42 8.45 -11.74
CA GLU A 110 -7.72 9.25 -12.74
C GLU A 110 -7.66 8.54 -14.10
N ALA A 111 -7.30 7.25 -14.09
CA ALA A 111 -7.27 6.43 -15.31
C ALA A 111 -8.64 6.38 -16.01
N VAL A 112 -9.72 6.22 -15.27
CA VAL A 112 -11.10 6.18 -15.80
C VAL A 112 -11.55 7.55 -16.29
N SER A 113 -11.27 8.64 -15.58
CA SER A 113 -11.69 9.99 -16.01
C SER A 113 -10.98 10.45 -17.28
N ALA A 114 -9.69 10.16 -17.41
CA ALA A 114 -8.92 10.45 -18.62
C ALA A 114 -9.39 9.67 -19.86
N THR A 115 -10.17 8.59 -19.68
CA THR A 115 -10.72 7.75 -20.74
C THR A 115 -11.83 8.41 -21.54
N ARG A 116 -12.57 9.33 -20.92
CA ARG A 116 -13.65 10.06 -21.62
C ARG A 116 -13.12 10.92 -22.77
N GLU A 117 -11.82 11.20 -22.79
CA GLU A 117 -11.17 12.04 -23.78
C GLU A 117 -10.24 11.29 -24.75
N GLN A 118 -9.93 10.00 -24.49
CA GLN A 118 -8.97 9.21 -25.29
C GLN A 118 -9.33 7.72 -25.37
N PRO A 119 -9.12 7.05 -26.54
CA PRO A 119 -9.56 5.66 -26.79
C PRO A 119 -8.76 4.56 -26.04
N SER A 120 -7.76 4.88 -25.22
CA SER A 120 -6.88 3.88 -24.59
C SER A 120 -6.93 3.86 -23.08
N ALA A 121 -8.12 3.58 -22.51
CA ALA A 121 -8.28 3.46 -21.07
C ALA A 121 -7.62 2.23 -20.46
N LEU A 122 -7.74 1.10 -21.15
CA LEU A 122 -7.36 -0.19 -20.61
C LEU A 122 -5.90 -0.25 -20.15
N PRO A 123 -4.87 0.21 -20.88
CA PRO A 123 -3.51 0.24 -20.40
C PRO A 123 -3.32 1.07 -19.12
N ARG A 124 -4.03 2.20 -18.97
CA ARG A 124 -3.95 3.06 -17.78
C ARG A 124 -4.60 2.40 -16.56
N ILE A 125 -5.74 1.73 -16.75
CA ILE A 125 -6.39 0.95 -15.70
C ILE A 125 -5.46 -0.17 -15.24
N VAL A 126 -4.84 -0.88 -16.17
CA VAL A 126 -3.88 -1.95 -15.85
C VAL A 126 -2.62 -1.41 -15.17
N SER A 127 -2.08 -0.26 -15.60
CA SER A 127 -0.97 0.41 -14.92
C SER A 127 -1.33 0.77 -13.46
N ALA A 128 -2.50 1.36 -13.23
CA ALA A 128 -2.98 1.68 -11.88
C ALA A 128 -3.15 0.42 -10.99
N PHE A 129 -3.38 -0.72 -11.60
CA PHE A 129 -3.47 -2.01 -10.91
C PHE A 129 -2.08 -2.61 -10.58
N VAL A 130 -1.13 -2.58 -11.52
CA VAL A 130 0.16 -3.29 -11.47
C VAL A 130 1.26 -2.47 -10.79
N GLU A 131 1.51 -1.25 -11.29
CA GLU A 131 2.72 -0.50 -10.94
C GLU A 131 2.85 -0.19 -9.44
N PRO A 132 1.80 0.24 -8.72
CA PRO A 132 1.93 0.52 -7.29
C PRO A 132 2.31 -0.72 -6.47
N VAL A 133 1.84 -1.91 -6.89
CA VAL A 133 2.14 -3.17 -6.21
C VAL A 133 3.59 -3.58 -6.43
N LEU A 134 4.11 -3.43 -7.65
CA LEU A 134 5.51 -3.74 -7.94
C LEU A 134 6.47 -2.78 -7.24
N HIS A 135 6.17 -1.48 -7.21
CA HIS A 135 6.95 -0.51 -6.45
C HIS A 135 6.94 -0.81 -4.95
N MET A 136 5.77 -1.13 -4.39
CA MET A 136 5.65 -1.54 -2.99
C MET A 136 6.47 -2.81 -2.71
N ARG A 137 6.37 -3.84 -3.58
CA ARG A 137 7.11 -5.09 -3.43
C ARG A 137 8.63 -4.89 -3.48
N ALA A 138 9.10 -3.94 -4.27
CA ALA A 138 10.51 -3.59 -4.39
C ALA A 138 11.02 -2.71 -3.24
N SER A 139 10.14 -2.14 -2.41
CA SER A 139 10.53 -1.31 -1.27
C SER A 139 10.82 -2.16 -0.02
N PRO A 140 11.82 -1.79 0.80
CA PRO A 140 12.10 -2.49 2.05
C PRO A 140 10.90 -2.54 3.00
N GLU A 141 10.11 -1.48 3.05
CA GLU A 141 8.94 -1.36 3.91
C GLU A 141 7.76 -2.19 3.43
N GLY A 142 7.59 -2.34 2.11
CA GLY A 142 6.43 -2.99 1.51
C GLY A 142 6.64 -4.46 1.16
N GLU A 143 7.87 -4.97 1.19
CA GLU A 143 8.18 -6.34 0.82
C GLU A 143 7.37 -7.38 1.59
N SER A 144 7.41 -7.31 2.91
CA SER A 144 6.69 -8.25 3.78
C SER A 144 5.19 -8.16 3.58
N TYR A 145 4.65 -6.94 3.47
CA TYR A 145 3.23 -6.74 3.22
C TYR A 145 2.77 -7.30 1.86
N ALA A 146 3.52 -7.04 0.78
CA ALA A 146 3.18 -7.58 -0.54
C ALA A 146 3.16 -9.11 -0.56
N LEU A 147 4.12 -9.76 0.12
CA LEU A 147 4.14 -11.21 0.26
C LEU A 147 2.97 -11.73 1.11
N LEU A 148 2.64 -11.04 2.21
CA LEU A 148 1.49 -11.38 3.05
C LEU A 148 0.19 -11.30 2.24
N VAL A 149 -0.03 -10.19 1.52
CA VAL A 149 -1.21 -10.01 0.65
C VAL A 149 -1.29 -11.10 -0.41
N SER A 150 -0.17 -11.41 -1.08
CA SER A 150 -0.14 -12.48 -2.09
C SER A 150 -0.55 -13.82 -1.51
N ARG A 151 -0.10 -14.13 -0.30
CA ARG A 151 -0.45 -15.37 0.40
C ARG A 151 -1.93 -15.42 0.75
N GLU A 152 -2.47 -14.38 1.36
CA GLU A 152 -3.86 -14.36 1.81
C GLU A 152 -4.86 -14.36 0.63
N LEU A 153 -4.54 -13.66 -0.47
CA LEU A 153 -5.35 -13.69 -1.69
C LEU A 153 -5.29 -15.05 -2.43
N SER A 154 -4.21 -15.83 -2.24
CA SER A 154 -4.07 -17.15 -2.87
C SER A 154 -4.74 -18.27 -2.08
N TYR A 155 -4.91 -18.11 -0.78
CA TYR A 155 -5.41 -19.14 0.14
C TYR A 155 -6.51 -18.55 1.05
N ALA A 156 -7.67 -18.23 0.46
CA ALA A 156 -8.82 -17.75 1.23
C ALA A 156 -9.18 -18.71 2.37
N ARG A 157 -9.10 -18.24 3.61
CA ARG A 157 -9.47 -18.93 4.84
C ARG A 157 -10.27 -17.99 5.71
N ASP A 158 -11.00 -18.51 6.69
CA ASP A 158 -11.96 -17.75 7.51
C ASP A 158 -11.41 -16.45 8.11
N GLU A 159 -10.16 -16.43 8.60
CA GLU A 159 -9.56 -15.21 9.15
C GLU A 159 -9.16 -14.19 8.07
N ALA A 160 -8.73 -14.67 6.90
CA ALA A 160 -8.43 -13.81 5.75
C ALA A 160 -9.70 -13.22 5.14
N ASP A 161 -10.83 -13.91 5.24
CA ASP A 161 -12.10 -13.50 4.65
C ASP A 161 -12.58 -12.11 5.15
N ARG A 162 -12.40 -11.80 6.44
CA ARG A 162 -12.67 -10.45 6.97
C ARG A 162 -11.77 -9.40 6.33
N VAL A 163 -10.47 -9.67 6.24
CA VAL A 163 -9.48 -8.77 5.62
C VAL A 163 -9.79 -8.58 4.14
N LEU A 164 -10.15 -9.66 3.43
CA LEU A 164 -10.53 -9.58 2.02
C LEU A 164 -11.75 -8.68 1.82
N ARG A 165 -12.82 -8.88 2.60
CA ARG A 165 -14.03 -8.05 2.53
C ARG A 165 -13.79 -6.59 2.89
N ASP A 166 -13.00 -6.33 3.92
CA ASP A 166 -12.84 -4.97 4.45
C ASP A 166 -11.89 -4.13 3.56
N PHE A 167 -10.84 -4.72 3.00
CA PHE A 167 -9.78 -3.99 2.30
C PHE A 167 -9.67 -4.28 0.80
N PHE A 168 -9.90 -5.51 0.35
CA PHE A 168 -9.60 -5.92 -1.02
C PHE A 168 -10.82 -6.02 -1.92
N ASP A 169 -11.99 -6.45 -1.42
CA ASP A 169 -13.19 -6.51 -2.24
C ASP A 169 -13.63 -5.13 -2.76
N PRO A 170 -13.59 -4.03 -1.97
CA PRO A 170 -13.88 -2.70 -2.50
C PRO A 170 -12.94 -2.29 -3.65
N LEU A 171 -11.65 -2.62 -3.53
CA LEU A 171 -10.66 -2.36 -4.57
C LEU A 171 -10.91 -3.23 -5.80
N ALA A 172 -11.20 -4.51 -5.63
CA ALA A 172 -11.53 -5.44 -6.71
C ALA A 172 -12.77 -4.98 -7.48
N HIS A 173 -13.83 -4.59 -6.77
CA HIS A 173 -15.04 -4.06 -7.41
C HIS A 173 -14.77 -2.80 -8.21
N ALA A 174 -13.96 -1.87 -7.68
CA ALA A 174 -13.60 -0.65 -8.39
C ALA A 174 -12.84 -0.94 -9.69
N PHE A 175 -11.92 -1.91 -9.70
CA PHE A 175 -11.23 -2.33 -10.92
C PHE A 175 -12.14 -3.04 -11.91
N ILE A 176 -13.02 -3.93 -11.46
CA ILE A 176 -14.02 -4.61 -12.31
C ILE A 176 -14.95 -3.58 -12.95
N ASP A 177 -15.42 -2.58 -12.19
CA ASP A 177 -16.26 -1.50 -12.69
C ASP A 177 -15.53 -0.61 -13.71
N ALA A 178 -14.26 -0.34 -13.48
CA ALA A 178 -13.41 0.40 -14.42
C ALA A 178 -13.21 -0.36 -15.73
N LEU A 179 -12.96 -1.67 -15.69
CA LEU A 179 -12.85 -2.52 -16.87
C LEU A 179 -14.18 -2.55 -17.65
N HIS A 180 -15.31 -2.72 -16.97
CA HIS A 180 -16.63 -2.70 -17.60
C HIS A 180 -16.97 -1.34 -18.20
N THR A 181 -16.56 -0.23 -17.53
CA THR A 181 -16.74 1.12 -18.07
C THR A 181 -15.89 1.35 -19.32
N ALA A 182 -14.66 0.82 -19.34
CA ALA A 182 -13.77 0.92 -20.51
C ALA A 182 -14.21 0.04 -21.70
N ARG A 183 -15.01 -1.00 -21.44
CA ARG A 183 -15.54 -1.94 -22.43
C ARG A 183 -17.03 -2.22 -22.15
N PRO A 184 -17.94 -1.28 -22.47
CA PRO A 184 -19.37 -1.41 -22.13
C PRO A 184 -20.07 -2.58 -22.81
N GLU A 185 -19.52 -3.07 -23.93
CA GLU A 185 -19.99 -4.25 -24.67
C GLU A 185 -19.77 -5.58 -23.92
N VAL A 186 -18.92 -5.57 -22.89
CA VAL A 186 -18.54 -6.73 -22.11
C VAL A 186 -19.40 -6.81 -20.85
N SER A 187 -19.87 -8.00 -20.50
CA SER A 187 -20.63 -8.18 -19.26
C SER A 187 -19.72 -7.98 -18.02
N ARG A 188 -20.33 -7.56 -16.90
CA ARG A 188 -19.61 -7.47 -15.62
C ARG A 188 -18.96 -8.81 -15.21
N ALA A 189 -19.57 -9.93 -15.54
CA ALA A 189 -19.01 -11.27 -15.28
C ALA A 189 -17.70 -11.51 -16.05
N GLN A 190 -17.62 -11.07 -17.30
CA GLN A 190 -16.41 -11.16 -18.10
C GLN A 190 -15.32 -10.20 -17.58
N ALA A 191 -15.68 -8.99 -17.16
CA ALA A 191 -14.77 -8.05 -16.51
C ALA A 191 -14.21 -8.62 -15.20
N ALA A 192 -15.04 -9.34 -14.42
CA ALA A 192 -14.60 -10.01 -13.20
C ALA A 192 -13.59 -11.14 -13.47
N TRP A 193 -13.79 -11.94 -14.51
CA TRP A 193 -12.81 -12.95 -14.93
C TRP A 193 -11.50 -12.30 -15.40
N SER A 194 -11.58 -11.22 -16.16
CA SER A 194 -10.40 -10.46 -16.60
C SER A 194 -9.61 -9.92 -15.43
N TYR A 195 -10.29 -9.37 -14.41
CA TYR A 195 -9.66 -8.98 -13.15
C TYR A 195 -8.97 -10.16 -12.46
N GLN A 196 -9.65 -11.31 -12.36
CA GLN A 196 -9.11 -12.50 -11.69
C GLN A 196 -7.85 -13.02 -12.38
N PHE A 197 -7.81 -13.02 -13.71
CA PHE A 197 -6.61 -13.43 -14.47
C PHE A 197 -5.47 -12.42 -14.32
N ALA A 198 -5.77 -11.12 -14.35
CA ALA A 198 -4.79 -10.06 -14.09
C ALA A 198 -4.20 -10.17 -12.68
N LEU A 199 -5.06 -10.44 -11.68
CA LEU A 199 -4.65 -10.65 -10.30
C LEU A 199 -3.72 -11.87 -10.19
N GLY A 200 -4.08 -12.99 -10.85
CA GLY A 200 -3.23 -14.19 -10.88
C GLY A 200 -1.84 -13.92 -11.46
N ALA A 201 -1.75 -13.19 -12.58
CA ALA A 201 -0.49 -12.81 -13.18
C ALA A 201 0.37 -11.94 -12.24
N LEU A 202 -0.27 -10.93 -11.59
CA LEU A 202 0.41 -10.05 -10.64
C LEU A 202 0.89 -10.80 -9.39
N LEU A 203 0.03 -11.61 -8.77
CA LEU A 203 0.37 -12.38 -7.56
C LEU A 203 1.50 -13.38 -7.83
N HIS A 204 1.47 -14.05 -8.99
CA HIS A 204 2.52 -14.97 -9.38
C HIS A 204 3.86 -14.24 -9.56
N HIS A 205 3.86 -13.08 -10.23
CA HIS A 205 5.06 -12.27 -10.41
C HIS A 205 5.70 -11.85 -9.07
N ILE A 206 4.92 -11.40 -8.08
CA ILE A 206 5.46 -10.94 -6.80
C ILE A 206 5.86 -12.06 -5.83
N SER A 207 5.37 -13.28 -6.02
CA SER A 207 5.60 -14.41 -5.11
C SER A 207 6.61 -15.44 -5.64
N ASP A 208 6.70 -15.62 -6.96
CA ASP A 208 7.58 -16.62 -7.58
C ASP A 208 8.97 -16.05 -7.88
N ARG A 209 9.99 -16.70 -7.34
CA ARG A 209 11.39 -16.31 -7.53
C ARG A 209 12.11 -17.13 -8.61
N ARG A 210 11.44 -18.06 -9.28
CA ARG A 210 12.06 -18.98 -10.23
C ARG A 210 12.46 -18.33 -11.54
N VAL A 211 12.00 -17.09 -11.82
CA VAL A 211 12.29 -16.37 -13.07
C VAL A 211 13.79 -16.29 -13.36
N GLU A 212 14.63 -16.06 -12.36
CA GLU A 212 16.09 -16.03 -12.48
C GLU A 212 16.63 -17.38 -13.02
N ARG A 213 16.22 -18.49 -12.41
CA ARG A 213 16.64 -19.83 -12.84
C ARG A 213 16.08 -20.19 -14.21
N LEU A 214 14.80 -19.85 -14.47
CA LEU A 214 14.14 -20.15 -15.75
C LEU A 214 14.70 -19.35 -16.91
N SER A 215 15.23 -18.15 -16.66
CA SER A 215 15.86 -17.28 -17.65
C SER A 215 17.39 -17.45 -17.72
N HIS A 216 17.94 -18.45 -17.04
CA HIS A 216 19.40 -18.65 -16.95
C HIS A 216 20.16 -17.41 -16.44
N GLY A 217 19.57 -16.69 -15.47
CA GLY A 217 20.16 -15.48 -14.87
C GLY A 217 19.89 -14.18 -15.63
N ALA A 218 19.12 -14.22 -16.73
CA ALA A 218 18.83 -13.01 -17.52
C ALA A 218 17.82 -12.06 -16.83
N ASN A 219 16.96 -12.59 -15.95
CA ASN A 219 15.98 -11.81 -15.21
C ASN A 219 16.20 -11.91 -13.70
N THR A 220 15.86 -10.86 -12.99
CA THR A 220 15.91 -10.82 -11.52
C THR A 220 14.50 -10.93 -10.95
N PRO A 221 14.26 -11.74 -9.89
CA PRO A 221 12.96 -11.80 -9.22
C PRO A 221 12.58 -10.44 -8.62
N ASN A 222 11.31 -10.08 -8.74
CA ASN A 222 10.75 -8.83 -8.20
C ASN A 222 11.35 -7.55 -8.78
N ASP A 223 11.86 -7.61 -9.99
CA ASP A 223 12.37 -6.44 -10.70
C ASP A 223 11.21 -5.51 -11.09
N ALA A 224 11.18 -4.31 -10.49
CA ALA A 224 10.17 -3.30 -10.83
C ALA A 224 10.25 -2.85 -12.30
N ALA A 225 11.40 -3.02 -12.96
CA ALA A 225 11.56 -2.74 -14.39
C ALA A 225 10.74 -3.69 -15.28
N ALA A 226 10.24 -4.81 -14.75
CA ALA A 226 9.30 -5.68 -15.45
C ALA A 226 7.87 -5.10 -15.56
N ALA A 227 7.54 -4.01 -14.85
CA ALA A 227 6.20 -3.44 -14.83
C ALA A 227 5.62 -3.13 -16.22
N PRO A 228 6.34 -2.47 -17.16
CA PRO A 228 5.81 -2.21 -18.50
C PRO A 228 5.45 -3.48 -19.27
N LEU A 229 6.27 -4.53 -19.13
CA LEU A 229 6.03 -5.82 -19.78
C LEU A 229 4.79 -6.51 -19.18
N LEU A 230 4.65 -6.52 -17.87
CA LEU A 230 3.49 -7.11 -17.20
C LEU A 230 2.21 -6.35 -17.53
N VAL A 231 2.25 -5.01 -17.54
CA VAL A 231 1.12 -4.15 -17.96
C VAL A 231 0.72 -4.48 -19.40
N HIS A 232 1.69 -4.58 -20.33
CA HIS A 232 1.40 -4.92 -21.71
C HIS A 232 0.79 -6.32 -21.84
N PHE A 233 1.35 -7.31 -21.18
CA PHE A 233 0.84 -8.69 -21.16
C PHE A 233 -0.61 -8.78 -20.67
N ILE A 234 -0.89 -8.16 -19.52
CA ILE A 234 -2.24 -8.15 -18.95
C ILE A 234 -3.22 -7.39 -19.85
N THR A 235 -2.81 -6.23 -20.36
CA THR A 235 -3.65 -5.42 -21.27
C THR A 235 -4.02 -6.20 -22.53
N ALA A 236 -3.03 -6.79 -23.21
CA ALA A 236 -3.24 -7.57 -24.41
C ALA A 236 -4.11 -8.81 -24.16
N GLY A 237 -3.89 -9.49 -23.02
CA GLY A 237 -4.69 -10.65 -22.60
C GLY A 237 -6.14 -10.31 -22.34
N ILE A 238 -6.40 -9.21 -21.63
CA ILE A 238 -7.76 -8.71 -21.39
C ILE A 238 -8.43 -8.33 -22.73
N ASP A 239 -7.73 -7.57 -23.58
CA ASP A 239 -8.29 -7.12 -24.87
C ASP A 239 -8.65 -8.30 -25.76
N ALA A 240 -7.75 -9.28 -25.92
CA ALA A 240 -8.00 -10.50 -26.69
C ALA A 240 -9.14 -11.35 -26.12
N ALA A 241 -9.18 -11.55 -24.79
CA ALA A 241 -10.22 -12.35 -24.13
C ALA A 241 -11.61 -11.74 -24.28
N LEU A 242 -11.69 -10.40 -24.30
CA LEU A 242 -12.96 -9.68 -24.43
C LEU A 242 -13.45 -9.61 -25.89
N GLN A 243 -12.55 -9.56 -26.89
CA GLN A 243 -12.90 -9.57 -28.31
C GLN A 243 -13.49 -10.92 -28.79
N THR A 244 -12.97 -12.03 -28.30
CA THR A 244 -13.34 -13.38 -28.78
C THR A 244 -14.80 -13.75 -28.51
N GLN A 245 -15.47 -13.14 -27.55
CA GLN A 245 -16.83 -13.44 -27.16
C GLN A 245 -17.89 -12.61 -27.92
N THR A 246 -17.49 -11.50 -28.52
CA THR A 246 -18.39 -10.66 -29.32
C THR A 246 -18.76 -11.35 -30.64
N THR A 247 -17.83 -12.15 -31.18
CA THR A 247 -18.03 -12.86 -32.48
C THR A 247 -18.96 -14.07 -32.37
N SER A 248 -19.10 -14.70 -31.21
CA SER A 248 -19.95 -15.88 -31.03
C SER A 248 -21.44 -15.56 -30.82
N ARG A 249 -21.81 -14.30 -30.55
CA ARG A 249 -23.23 -13.86 -30.43
C ARG A 249 -23.87 -13.40 -31.72
N SER A 250 -23.10 -13.17 -32.77
CA SER A 250 -23.63 -12.75 -34.08
C SER A 250 -23.90 -13.91 -35.02
N SER A 251 -23.75 -15.18 -34.58
CA SER A 251 -23.97 -16.39 -35.38
C SER A 251 -25.09 -17.30 -34.85
N SER A 252 -26.06 -16.75 -34.10
CA SER A 252 -27.23 -17.52 -33.62
C SER A 252 -28.53 -16.85 -34.01
#